data_91bc1dd9d5417f9d3e803e6663b254ec
#
_entry.id   91bc1dd9d5417f9d3e803e6663b254ec
#
_cell.length_a   1.000
_cell.length_b   1.000
_cell.length_c   1.000
_cell.angle_alpha   90.00
_cell.angle_beta   90.00
_cell.angle_gamma   90.00
#
_symmetry.space_group_name_H-M   'P 1'
#
loop_
_entity.id
_entity.type
_entity.pdbx_description
1 polymer ?
#
loop_
_entity_poly.entity_id
_entity_poly.type
_entity_poly.pdbx_seq_one_letter_code
_entity_poly.pdbx_strand_id
1 'polypeptide(L)'
;MSRLNLWLIRHGEKGKYVGDVNKIKLTEKGHRQADLLGKRLADEDIEIIYSSTMCRAMQTADEINKYVNVNIEYRDGLKEIDAGDFDRKGWEYLIANFSNFTNELKRYETDTPFPNGECGADVWLRASIVLDEIIGLGMENVAITTHGNAICSIVCGALGLPQGKRWLFGYPPEHCSITRLNYTDNRYYLEMFNDYTHLGSEL
;
A
#
# COMPACT_ATOMS: atom_id res chain seq x y z
N MET A 1 -9.32 0.47 -25.83
CA MET A 1 -8.92 1.37 -24.73
C MET A 1 -7.48 1.04 -24.38
N SER A 2 -6.65 2.03 -24.03
CA SER A 2 -5.29 1.78 -23.55
C SER A 2 -5.34 0.99 -22.24
N ARG A 3 -4.37 0.12 -22.06
CA ARG A 3 -4.19 -0.68 -20.84
C ARG A 3 -3.46 0.19 -19.82
N LEU A 4 -3.99 0.36 -18.63
CA LEU A 4 -3.33 1.04 -17.52
C LEU A 4 -2.76 0.01 -16.53
N ASN A 5 -1.46 0.05 -16.30
CA ASN A 5 -0.75 -0.70 -15.29
C ASN A 5 -0.60 0.14 -14.01
N LEU A 6 -1.14 -0.31 -12.92
CA LEU A 6 -1.01 0.29 -11.59
C LEU A 6 0.01 -0.51 -10.78
N TRP A 7 1.15 0.08 -10.52
CA TRP A 7 2.26 -0.51 -9.78
C TRP A 7 2.13 -0.12 -8.30
N LEU A 8 1.37 -0.91 -7.53
CA LEU A 8 1.18 -0.71 -6.10
C LEU A 8 2.43 -1.16 -5.34
N ILE A 9 3.05 -0.25 -4.62
CA ILE A 9 4.34 -0.44 -3.97
C ILE A 9 4.18 -0.23 -2.47
N ARG A 10 4.53 -1.23 -1.66
CA ARG A 10 4.66 -1.01 -0.22
C ARG A 10 5.94 -0.23 0.05
N HIS A 11 5.88 0.77 0.92
CA HIS A 11 7.07 1.52 1.36
C HIS A 11 8.20 0.61 1.88
N GLY A 12 9.44 1.06 1.84
CA GLY A 12 10.61 0.38 2.40
C GLY A 12 10.53 0.17 3.91
N GLU A 13 11.47 -0.59 4.48
CA GLU A 13 11.51 -0.84 5.92
C GLU A 13 11.48 0.48 6.70
N LYS A 14 10.58 0.55 7.67
CA LYS A 14 10.34 1.75 8.49
C LYS A 14 11.01 1.66 9.86
N GLY A 15 11.38 2.81 10.40
CA GLY A 15 11.87 2.95 11.76
C GLY A 15 10.79 2.72 12.83
N LYS A 16 11.18 2.92 14.08
CA LYS A 16 10.29 2.77 15.24
C LYS A 16 9.28 3.91 15.31
N TYR A 17 8.17 3.67 16.01
CA TYR A 17 7.17 4.69 16.32
C TYR A 17 7.77 5.86 17.12
N VAL A 18 7.45 7.08 16.70
CA VAL A 18 7.99 8.33 17.26
C VAL A 18 6.89 9.31 17.72
N GLY A 19 5.74 8.76 18.15
CA GLY A 19 4.60 9.57 18.63
C GLY A 19 3.58 9.98 17.54
N ASP A 20 3.97 9.88 16.26
CA ASP A 20 3.09 10.15 15.12
C ASP A 20 3.41 9.16 13.99
N VAL A 21 2.44 8.31 13.65
CA VAL A 21 2.59 7.28 12.61
C VAL A 21 2.90 7.87 11.22
N ASN A 22 2.47 9.11 10.96
CA ASN A 22 2.71 9.80 9.69
C ASN A 22 4.18 10.19 9.52
N LYS A 23 4.89 10.42 10.62
CA LYS A 23 6.28 10.90 10.65
C LYS A 23 7.32 9.79 10.73
N ILE A 24 6.90 8.53 10.79
CA ILE A 24 7.84 7.41 10.77
C ILE A 24 8.55 7.38 9.42
N LYS A 25 9.89 7.47 9.47
CA LYS A 25 10.77 7.47 8.30
C LYS A 25 11.25 6.07 7.95
N LEU A 26 11.85 5.91 6.78
CA LEU A 26 12.59 4.72 6.41
C LEU A 26 13.82 4.53 7.31
N THR A 27 14.21 3.27 7.48
CA THR A 27 15.55 2.91 7.99
C THR A 27 16.57 2.99 6.85
N GLU A 28 17.87 2.88 7.17
CA GLU A 28 18.91 2.75 6.13
C GLU A 28 18.66 1.53 5.23
N LYS A 29 18.18 0.41 5.79
CA LYS A 29 17.75 -0.77 5.01
C LYS A 29 16.58 -0.39 4.10
N GLY A 30 15.57 0.33 4.62
CA GLY A 30 14.44 0.80 3.83
C GLY A 30 14.84 1.67 2.64
N HIS A 31 15.84 2.54 2.81
CA HIS A 31 16.40 3.34 1.71
C HIS A 31 17.09 2.45 0.66
N ARG A 32 17.89 1.45 1.08
CA ARG A 32 18.51 0.51 0.13
C ARG A 32 17.48 -0.34 -0.62
N GLN A 33 16.42 -0.79 0.07
CA GLN A 33 15.32 -1.50 -0.57
C GLN A 33 14.63 -0.63 -1.64
N ALA A 34 14.37 0.64 -1.34
CA ALA A 34 13.74 1.56 -2.27
C ALA A 34 14.67 1.93 -3.46
N ASP A 35 15.98 1.98 -3.25
CA ASP A 35 16.98 2.15 -4.32
C ASP A 35 16.99 0.95 -5.29
N LEU A 36 16.96 -0.28 -4.77
CA LEU A 36 16.84 -1.49 -5.59
C LEU A 36 15.54 -1.53 -6.38
N LEU A 37 14.43 -1.12 -5.74
CA LEU A 37 13.15 -0.99 -6.41
C LEU A 37 13.17 0.05 -7.53
N GLY A 38 13.81 1.21 -7.30
CA GLY A 38 13.98 2.24 -8.33
C GLY A 38 14.72 1.70 -9.56
N LYS A 39 15.81 0.94 -9.34
CA LYS A 39 16.53 0.24 -10.43
C LYS A 39 15.64 -0.77 -11.17
N ARG A 40 14.79 -1.51 -10.45
CA ARG A 40 13.84 -2.47 -11.03
C ARG A 40 12.78 -1.78 -11.91
N LEU A 41 12.39 -0.56 -11.56
CA LEU A 41 11.34 0.19 -12.26
C LEU A 41 11.90 1.09 -13.38
N ALA A 42 13.22 1.22 -13.53
CA ALA A 42 13.86 2.12 -14.47
C ALA A 42 13.45 1.90 -15.95
N ASP A 43 13.16 0.65 -16.30
CA ASP A 43 12.81 0.23 -17.67
C ASP A 43 11.29 -0.04 -17.85
N GLU A 44 10.45 0.37 -16.89
CA GLU A 44 8.99 0.08 -16.91
C GLU A 44 8.15 1.27 -17.43
N ASP A 45 8.78 2.26 -18.05
CA ASP A 45 8.14 3.44 -18.65
C ASP A 45 7.12 4.12 -17.70
N ILE A 46 7.46 4.25 -16.41
CA ILE A 46 6.60 4.92 -15.42
C ILE A 46 6.43 6.39 -15.82
N GLU A 47 5.19 6.86 -15.94
CA GLU A 47 4.83 8.21 -16.39
C GLU A 47 4.62 9.19 -15.24
N ILE A 48 4.20 8.68 -14.06
CA ILE A 48 3.95 9.46 -12.84
C ILE A 48 4.02 8.56 -11.61
N ILE A 49 4.38 9.14 -10.47
CA ILE A 49 4.29 8.47 -9.17
C ILE A 49 3.17 9.13 -8.36
N TYR A 50 2.21 8.36 -7.88
CA TYR A 50 1.31 8.76 -6.79
C TYR A 50 1.86 8.23 -5.48
N SER A 51 1.86 9.05 -4.44
CA SER A 51 2.37 8.67 -3.12
C SER A 51 1.40 8.98 -2.00
N SER A 52 1.31 8.07 -1.04
CA SER A 52 0.78 8.40 0.29
C SER A 52 1.56 9.58 0.90
N THR A 53 0.87 10.41 1.67
CA THR A 53 1.48 11.54 2.37
C THR A 53 2.23 11.16 3.65
N MET A 54 2.32 9.87 3.99
CA MET A 54 3.10 9.39 5.13
C MET A 54 4.60 9.34 4.79
N CYS A 55 5.46 9.88 5.66
CA CYS A 55 6.91 10.09 5.41
C CYS A 55 7.61 8.89 4.74
N ARG A 56 7.38 7.67 5.22
CA ARG A 56 8.01 6.45 4.68
C ARG A 56 7.64 6.15 3.23
N ALA A 57 6.38 6.45 2.83
CA ALA A 57 5.94 6.27 1.44
C ALA A 57 6.52 7.38 0.55
N MET A 58 6.53 8.62 1.03
CA MET A 58 7.16 9.75 0.32
C MET A 58 8.64 9.48 0.08
N GLN A 59 9.38 9.05 1.10
CA GLN A 59 10.80 8.72 0.96
C GLN A 59 11.04 7.55 -0.01
N THR A 60 10.13 6.56 -0.04
CA THR A 60 10.20 5.47 -1.03
C THR A 60 9.98 6.00 -2.45
N ALA A 61 9.01 6.90 -2.65
CA ALA A 61 8.77 7.56 -3.93
C ALA A 61 9.98 8.39 -4.37
N ASP A 62 10.61 9.14 -3.45
CA ASP A 62 11.81 9.94 -3.74
C ASP A 62 12.98 9.06 -4.20
N GLU A 63 13.21 7.90 -3.56
CA GLU A 63 14.25 6.95 -3.98
C GLU A 63 13.98 6.38 -5.38
N ILE A 64 12.75 5.95 -5.65
CA ILE A 64 12.34 5.46 -6.98
C ILE A 64 12.54 6.56 -8.03
N ASN A 65 12.18 7.79 -7.72
CA ASN A 65 12.20 8.89 -8.67
C ASN A 65 13.60 9.31 -9.13
N LYS A 66 14.66 8.89 -8.43
CA LYS A 66 16.04 9.03 -8.90
C LYS A 66 16.31 8.30 -10.22
N TYR A 67 15.51 7.27 -10.52
CA TYR A 67 15.67 6.40 -11.69
C TYR A 67 14.64 6.67 -12.79
N VAL A 68 13.39 6.96 -12.42
CA VAL A 68 12.32 7.18 -13.41
C VAL A 68 12.13 8.65 -13.79
N ASN A 69 12.49 9.60 -12.90
CA ASN A 69 12.52 11.05 -13.13
C ASN A 69 11.19 11.63 -13.67
N VAL A 70 10.10 11.40 -12.94
CA VAL A 70 8.74 11.84 -13.28
C VAL A 70 8.15 12.71 -12.17
N ASN A 71 6.96 13.28 -12.38
CA ASN A 71 6.24 14.01 -11.34
C ASN A 71 5.77 13.07 -10.22
N ILE A 72 5.75 13.59 -8.98
CA ILE A 72 5.19 12.88 -7.82
C ILE A 72 3.97 13.67 -7.33
N GLU A 73 2.84 12.99 -7.25
CA GLU A 73 1.58 13.50 -6.70
C GLU A 73 1.27 12.85 -5.36
N TYR A 74 0.95 13.66 -4.35
CA TYR A 74 0.69 13.17 -2.99
C TYR A 74 -0.82 13.13 -2.70
N ARG A 75 -1.32 12.00 -2.19
CA ARG A 75 -2.75 11.81 -1.89
C ARG A 75 -2.95 11.16 -0.52
N ASP A 76 -3.75 11.78 0.33
CA ASP A 76 -4.15 11.21 1.63
C ASP A 76 -4.96 9.92 1.47
N GLY A 77 -5.67 9.76 0.36
CA GLY A 77 -6.39 8.54 0.03
C GLY A 77 -5.53 7.28 -0.05
N LEU A 78 -4.20 7.43 -0.17
CA LEU A 78 -3.24 6.34 -0.23
C LEU A 78 -2.57 6.01 1.12
N LYS A 79 -2.96 6.66 2.23
CA LYS A 79 -2.44 6.36 3.57
C LYS A 79 -2.72 4.92 4.00
N GLU A 80 -1.92 4.45 4.96
CA GLU A 80 -2.20 3.18 5.64
C GLU A 80 -3.54 3.25 6.39
N ILE A 81 -4.15 2.10 6.62
CA ILE A 81 -5.32 2.00 7.48
C ILE A 81 -5.02 2.66 8.83
N ASP A 82 -5.93 3.51 9.31
CA ASP A 82 -5.86 3.99 10.69
C ASP A 82 -6.22 2.84 11.62
N ALA A 83 -5.20 2.25 12.23
CA ALA A 83 -5.39 1.15 13.17
C ALA A 83 -5.81 1.65 14.58
N GLY A 84 -6.13 2.92 14.74
CA GLY A 84 -6.74 3.49 15.94
C GLY A 84 -5.97 3.19 17.22
N ASP A 85 -6.60 2.49 18.15
CA ASP A 85 -5.98 2.13 19.42
C ASP A 85 -4.80 1.16 19.29
N PHE A 86 -4.71 0.37 18.20
CA PHE A 86 -3.56 -0.49 17.94
C PHE A 86 -2.27 0.31 17.73
N ASP A 87 -2.32 1.37 16.92
CA ASP A 87 -1.15 2.21 16.64
C ASP A 87 -0.61 2.90 17.90
N ARG A 88 -1.50 3.21 18.85
CA ARG A 88 -1.17 3.93 20.08
C ARG A 88 -0.80 3.02 21.24
N LYS A 89 -1.45 1.86 21.36
CA LYS A 89 -1.43 1.03 22.58
C LYS A 89 -0.93 -0.40 22.31
N GLY A 90 -0.82 -0.82 21.05
CA GLY A 90 -0.31 -2.12 20.62
C GLY A 90 -1.30 -3.28 20.76
N TRP A 91 -0.86 -4.45 20.28
CA TRP A 91 -1.69 -5.64 20.14
C TRP A 91 -2.14 -6.24 21.49
N GLU A 92 -1.28 -6.21 22.51
CA GLU A 92 -1.60 -6.73 23.84
C GLU A 92 -2.79 -5.99 24.46
N TYR A 93 -2.83 -4.67 24.28
CA TYR A 93 -3.96 -3.86 24.71
C TYR A 93 -5.26 -4.24 24.00
N LEU A 94 -5.22 -4.49 22.68
CA LEU A 94 -6.40 -4.91 21.91
C LEU A 94 -6.90 -6.27 22.39
N ILE A 95 -6.02 -7.24 22.60
CA ILE A 95 -6.41 -8.57 23.13
C ILE A 95 -7.09 -8.45 24.47
N ALA A 96 -6.55 -7.63 25.37
CA ALA A 96 -7.09 -7.47 26.73
C ALA A 96 -8.44 -6.73 26.76
N ASN A 97 -8.66 -5.75 25.87
CA ASN A 97 -9.81 -4.84 25.98
C ASN A 97 -10.85 -5.03 24.85
N PHE A 98 -10.48 -5.69 23.75
CA PHE A 98 -11.33 -5.85 22.55
C PHE A 98 -11.30 -7.30 22.03
N SER A 99 -11.57 -8.26 22.91
CA SER A 99 -11.51 -9.69 22.59
C SER A 99 -12.43 -10.10 21.41
N ASN A 100 -13.61 -9.49 21.31
CA ASN A 100 -14.52 -9.75 20.18
C ASN A 100 -13.90 -9.34 18.87
N PHE A 101 -13.31 -8.12 18.78
CA PHE A 101 -12.61 -7.64 17.59
C PHE A 101 -11.47 -8.59 17.18
N THR A 102 -10.61 -8.96 18.15
CA THR A 102 -9.45 -9.84 17.85
C THR A 102 -9.87 -11.24 17.43
N ASN A 103 -11.01 -11.75 17.94
CA ASN A 103 -11.57 -13.05 17.53
C ASN A 103 -12.20 -12.98 16.13
N GLU A 104 -12.91 -11.90 15.79
CA GLU A 104 -13.48 -11.71 14.45
C GLU A 104 -12.37 -11.55 13.41
N LEU A 105 -11.33 -10.78 13.71
CA LEU A 105 -10.19 -10.60 12.82
C LEU A 105 -9.55 -11.93 12.41
N LYS A 106 -9.46 -12.90 13.33
CA LYS A 106 -8.89 -14.22 13.07
C LYS A 106 -9.75 -15.12 12.16
N ARG A 107 -11.03 -14.79 11.96
CA ARG A 107 -11.93 -15.57 11.10
C ARG A 107 -11.80 -15.20 9.63
N TYR A 108 -11.27 -14.00 9.31
CA TYR A 108 -11.16 -13.48 7.95
C TYR A 108 -12.48 -13.44 7.17
N GLU A 109 -13.60 -13.26 7.90
CA GLU A 109 -14.94 -13.28 7.32
C GLU A 109 -15.55 -11.89 7.23
N THR A 110 -15.35 -11.09 8.29
CA THR A 110 -15.91 -9.76 8.44
C THR A 110 -14.84 -8.68 8.26
N ASP A 111 -15.26 -7.51 7.81
CA ASP A 111 -14.43 -6.32 7.74
C ASP A 111 -14.67 -5.45 8.98
N THR A 112 -14.25 -5.96 10.13
CA THR A 112 -14.45 -5.28 11.41
C THR A 112 -13.48 -4.10 11.53
N PRO A 113 -13.98 -2.87 11.79
CA PRO A 113 -13.11 -1.70 11.97
C PRO A 113 -12.22 -1.85 13.20
N PHE A 114 -10.99 -1.32 13.11
CA PHE A 114 -10.14 -1.19 14.28
C PHE A 114 -10.82 -0.31 15.35
N PRO A 115 -10.68 -0.59 16.65
CA PRO A 115 -11.20 0.27 17.69
C PRO A 115 -10.71 1.71 17.56
N ASN A 116 -11.61 2.65 17.37
CA ASN A 116 -11.32 4.06 17.07
C ASN A 116 -10.48 4.28 15.79
N GLY A 117 -10.61 3.40 14.80
CA GLY A 117 -9.89 3.43 13.53
C GLY A 117 -10.78 3.04 12.35
N GLU A 118 -10.14 2.72 11.24
CA GLU A 118 -10.77 2.34 9.97
C GLU A 118 -10.97 0.81 9.84
N CYS A 119 -11.85 0.43 8.90
CA CYS A 119 -11.88 -0.91 8.30
C CYS A 119 -11.34 -0.90 6.87
N GLY A 120 -11.28 -2.06 6.22
CA GLY A 120 -10.78 -2.15 4.84
C GLY A 120 -11.69 -1.45 3.83
N ALA A 121 -13.00 -1.40 4.08
CA ALA A 121 -13.96 -0.69 3.22
C ALA A 121 -13.71 0.82 3.23
N ASP A 122 -13.35 1.41 4.38
CA ASP A 122 -13.00 2.84 4.48
C ASP A 122 -11.73 3.13 3.66
N VAL A 123 -10.72 2.25 3.75
CA VAL A 123 -9.50 2.36 2.97
C VAL A 123 -9.78 2.26 1.47
N TRP A 124 -10.59 1.28 1.07
CA TRP A 124 -10.99 1.13 -0.34
C TRP A 124 -11.73 2.37 -0.84
N LEU A 125 -12.69 2.89 -0.06
CA LEU A 125 -13.48 4.06 -0.44
C LEU A 125 -12.59 5.27 -0.77
N ARG A 126 -11.60 5.58 0.08
CA ARG A 126 -10.71 6.72 -0.17
C ARG A 126 -9.65 6.45 -1.25
N ALA A 127 -9.19 5.21 -1.36
CA ALA A 127 -8.21 4.84 -2.39
C ALA A 127 -8.84 4.78 -3.78
N SER A 128 -10.10 4.29 -3.91
CA SER A 128 -10.79 4.22 -5.20
C SER A 128 -10.96 5.59 -5.85
N ILE A 129 -11.18 6.65 -5.07
CA ILE A 129 -11.23 8.03 -5.58
C ILE A 129 -9.90 8.41 -6.26
N VAL A 130 -8.77 8.02 -5.68
CA VAL A 130 -7.45 8.27 -6.29
C VAL A 130 -7.25 7.41 -7.53
N LEU A 131 -7.70 6.15 -7.51
CA LEU A 131 -7.61 5.29 -8.71
C LEU A 131 -8.47 5.81 -9.85
N ASP A 132 -9.67 6.31 -9.56
CA ASP A 132 -10.55 6.95 -10.58
C ASP A 132 -9.91 8.22 -11.16
N GLU A 133 -9.23 9.03 -10.34
CA GLU A 133 -8.43 10.16 -10.80
C GLU A 133 -7.34 9.68 -11.79
N ILE A 134 -6.58 8.66 -11.43
CA ILE A 134 -5.50 8.08 -12.26
C ILE A 134 -6.05 7.55 -13.58
N ILE A 135 -7.15 6.81 -13.55
CA ILE A 135 -7.82 6.28 -14.74
C ILE A 135 -8.21 7.43 -15.70
N GLY A 136 -8.68 8.55 -15.14
CA GLY A 136 -9.07 9.73 -15.91
C GLY A 136 -7.92 10.43 -16.65
N LEU A 137 -6.65 10.17 -16.28
CA LEU A 137 -5.48 10.77 -16.93
C LEU A 137 -5.13 10.13 -18.27
N GLY A 138 -5.58 8.90 -18.54
CA GLY A 138 -5.29 8.18 -19.78
C GLY A 138 -3.84 7.71 -19.92
N MET A 139 -3.12 7.59 -18.81
CA MET A 139 -1.75 7.07 -18.74
C MET A 139 -1.72 5.53 -18.85
N GLU A 140 -0.54 4.97 -19.15
CA GLU A 140 -0.36 3.52 -19.29
C GLU A 140 0.39 2.89 -18.11
N ASN A 141 1.33 3.59 -17.46
CA ASN A 141 2.12 3.07 -16.35
C ASN A 141 2.20 4.07 -15.20
N VAL A 142 1.56 3.77 -14.07
CA VAL A 142 1.51 4.62 -12.88
C VAL A 142 2.03 3.86 -11.68
N ALA A 143 3.08 4.38 -11.01
CA ALA A 143 3.56 3.86 -9.75
C ALA A 143 2.80 4.49 -8.57
N ILE A 144 2.47 3.68 -7.56
CA ILE A 144 1.71 4.11 -6.38
C ILE A 144 2.42 3.63 -5.12
N THR A 145 3.12 4.53 -4.43
CA THR A 145 3.77 4.20 -3.16
C THR A 145 2.79 4.33 -1.99
N THR A 146 2.54 3.22 -1.32
CA THR A 146 1.54 3.10 -0.27
C THR A 146 1.97 2.08 0.81
N HIS A 147 1.03 1.34 1.42
CA HIS A 147 1.24 0.55 2.64
C HIS A 147 0.62 -0.85 2.52
N GLY A 148 0.94 -1.72 3.47
CA GLY A 148 0.56 -3.13 3.42
C GLY A 148 -0.94 -3.37 3.44
N ASN A 149 -1.68 -2.84 4.45
CA ASN A 149 -3.14 -2.98 4.52
C ASN A 149 -3.84 -2.23 3.38
N ALA A 150 -3.31 -1.06 3.01
CA ALA A 150 -3.86 -0.29 1.89
C ALA A 150 -3.80 -1.10 0.58
N ILE A 151 -2.67 -1.74 0.26
CA ILE A 151 -2.54 -2.61 -0.92
C ILE A 151 -3.56 -3.75 -0.87
N CYS A 152 -3.64 -4.49 0.25
CA CYS A 152 -4.59 -5.60 0.38
C CYS A 152 -6.04 -5.13 0.24
N SER A 153 -6.39 -3.97 0.81
CA SER A 153 -7.74 -3.39 0.69
C SER A 153 -8.04 -2.92 -0.73
N ILE A 154 -7.07 -2.31 -1.41
CA ILE A 154 -7.19 -1.92 -2.84
C ILE A 154 -7.42 -3.17 -3.71
N VAL A 155 -6.64 -4.23 -3.51
CA VAL A 155 -6.79 -5.48 -4.27
C VAL A 155 -8.17 -6.10 -4.03
N CYS A 156 -8.63 -6.19 -2.77
CA CYS A 156 -9.99 -6.67 -2.48
C CYS A 156 -11.05 -5.84 -3.20
N GLY A 157 -11.00 -4.52 -3.07
CA GLY A 157 -11.98 -3.62 -3.68
C GLY A 157 -11.97 -3.68 -5.20
N ALA A 158 -10.79 -3.65 -5.82
CA ALA A 158 -10.62 -3.73 -7.26
C ALA A 158 -11.15 -5.05 -7.86
N LEU A 159 -11.01 -6.17 -7.14
CA LEU A 159 -11.50 -7.48 -7.57
C LEU A 159 -12.92 -7.80 -7.10
N GLY A 160 -13.59 -6.89 -6.41
CA GLY A 160 -14.94 -7.12 -5.86
C GLY A 160 -14.97 -8.17 -4.74
N LEU A 161 -13.86 -8.41 -4.05
CA LEU A 161 -13.77 -9.35 -2.94
C LEU A 161 -14.21 -8.69 -1.62
N PRO A 162 -14.84 -9.46 -0.70
CA PRO A 162 -15.14 -8.96 0.63
C PRO A 162 -13.86 -8.49 1.35
N GLN A 163 -13.89 -7.33 1.98
CA GLN A 163 -12.72 -6.74 2.62
C GLN A 163 -12.15 -7.56 3.79
N GLY A 164 -12.96 -8.39 4.45
CA GLY A 164 -12.46 -9.35 5.45
C GLY A 164 -11.46 -10.37 4.88
N LYS A 165 -11.45 -10.58 3.55
CA LYS A 165 -10.52 -11.50 2.87
C LYS A 165 -9.13 -10.91 2.62
N ARG A 166 -8.90 -9.59 2.85
CA ARG A 166 -7.59 -8.94 2.65
C ARG A 166 -6.47 -9.61 3.45
N TRP A 167 -6.79 -10.26 4.55
CA TRP A 167 -5.84 -10.97 5.41
C TRP A 167 -5.34 -12.29 4.82
N LEU A 168 -6.01 -12.82 3.77
CA LEU A 168 -5.65 -14.08 3.12
C LEU A 168 -4.55 -13.92 2.07
N PHE A 169 -4.13 -12.70 1.75
CA PHE A 169 -3.06 -12.43 0.78
C PHE A 169 -1.63 -12.64 1.31
N GLY A 170 -1.45 -13.28 2.48
CA GLY A 170 -0.13 -13.41 3.09
C GLY A 170 0.34 -12.07 3.68
N TYR A 171 -0.46 -11.49 4.52
CA TYR A 171 -0.21 -10.20 5.16
C TYR A 171 0.98 -10.23 6.13
N PRO A 172 1.76 -9.14 6.15
CA PRO A 172 1.74 -8.02 5.18
C PRO A 172 2.58 -8.34 3.93
N PRO A 173 2.28 -7.73 2.75
CA PRO A 173 3.22 -7.75 1.64
C PRO A 173 4.61 -7.28 2.09
N GLU A 174 5.69 -7.76 1.46
CA GLU A 174 7.06 -7.37 1.83
C GLU A 174 7.35 -5.88 1.59
N HIS A 175 8.29 -5.31 2.34
CA HIS A 175 8.72 -3.92 2.11
C HIS A 175 9.31 -3.76 0.71
N CYS A 176 8.99 -2.67 0.03
CA CYS A 176 9.35 -2.43 -1.37
C CYS A 176 8.89 -3.51 -2.35
N SER A 177 7.93 -4.36 -1.96
CA SER A 177 7.32 -5.28 -2.92
C SER A 177 6.39 -4.55 -3.89
N ILE A 178 6.21 -5.17 -5.06
CA ILE A 178 5.35 -4.71 -6.13
C ILE A 178 4.12 -5.60 -6.20
N THR A 179 2.94 -4.99 -6.24
CA THR A 179 1.68 -5.63 -6.61
C THR A 179 1.15 -4.90 -7.83
N ARG A 180 0.91 -5.61 -8.95
CA ARG A 180 0.47 -4.98 -10.19
C ARG A 180 -0.98 -5.32 -10.49
N LEU A 181 -1.80 -4.27 -10.56
CA LEU A 181 -3.15 -4.33 -11.13
C LEU A 181 -3.12 -3.78 -12.54
N ASN A 182 -3.82 -4.43 -13.42
CA ASN A 182 -4.11 -3.92 -14.76
C ASN A 182 -5.56 -3.45 -14.83
N TYR A 183 -5.81 -2.30 -15.43
CA TYR A 183 -7.15 -1.80 -15.69
C TYR A 183 -7.37 -1.67 -17.20
N THR A 184 -8.34 -2.42 -17.69
CA THR A 184 -8.78 -2.39 -19.10
C THR A 184 -10.25 -2.77 -19.19
N ASP A 185 -10.99 -2.24 -20.15
CA ASP A 185 -12.40 -2.51 -20.37
C ASP A 185 -13.26 -2.35 -19.11
N ASN A 186 -13.00 -1.31 -18.32
CA ASN A 186 -13.64 -1.00 -17.04
C ASN A 186 -13.54 -2.12 -15.98
N ARG A 187 -12.44 -2.89 -16.00
CA ARG A 187 -12.19 -3.97 -15.05
C ARG A 187 -10.75 -3.97 -14.58
N TYR A 188 -10.56 -4.38 -13.33
CA TYR A 188 -9.25 -4.65 -12.78
C TYR A 188 -8.89 -6.13 -12.90
N TYR A 189 -7.62 -6.39 -13.16
CA TYR A 189 -7.02 -7.73 -13.18
C TYR A 189 -5.79 -7.71 -12.29
N LEU A 190 -5.67 -8.67 -11.39
CA LEU A 190 -4.46 -8.86 -10.60
C LEU A 190 -3.45 -9.67 -11.42
N GLU A 191 -2.35 -9.05 -11.83
CA GLU A 191 -1.33 -9.70 -12.64
C GLU A 191 -0.15 -10.21 -11.81
N MET A 192 0.16 -9.51 -10.72
CA MET A 192 1.27 -9.84 -9.84
C MET A 192 0.93 -9.41 -8.42
N PHE A 193 1.27 -10.23 -7.43
CA PHE A 193 1.07 -9.89 -6.03
C PHE A 193 2.35 -10.12 -5.24
N ASN A 194 2.79 -9.09 -4.50
CA ASN A 194 3.90 -9.16 -3.57
C ASN A 194 5.21 -9.66 -4.20
N ASP A 195 5.59 -9.18 -5.38
CA ASP A 195 6.90 -9.47 -5.98
C ASP A 195 7.99 -8.60 -5.31
N TYR A 196 8.97 -9.26 -4.72
CA TYR A 196 10.13 -8.67 -4.06
C TYR A 196 11.45 -9.30 -4.54
N THR A 197 11.45 -9.95 -5.69
CA THR A 197 12.60 -10.67 -6.23
C THR A 197 13.81 -9.78 -6.46
N HIS A 198 13.60 -8.49 -6.72
CA HIS A 198 14.65 -7.48 -6.90
C HIS A 198 15.43 -7.14 -5.62
N LEU A 199 14.92 -7.49 -4.44
CA LEU A 199 15.56 -7.15 -3.16
C LEU A 199 16.76 -8.06 -2.83
N GLY A 200 16.79 -9.28 -3.32
CA GLY A 200 17.91 -10.21 -3.07
C GLY A 200 18.21 -10.35 -1.58
N SER A 201 19.42 -9.95 -1.16
CA SER A 201 19.88 -10.02 0.23
C SER A 201 19.33 -8.93 1.15
N GLU A 202 18.62 -7.92 0.63
CA GLU A 202 18.00 -6.84 1.42
C GLU A 202 16.58 -7.18 1.91
N LEU A 203 16.15 -8.44 1.77
CA LEU A 203 14.86 -8.94 2.26
C LEU A 203 14.80 -8.98 3.80
#